data_74045bef2793bcf7bbb54883b21ecabe
#
_entry.id   74045bef2793bcf7bbb54883b21ecabe
#
_cell.length_a   1.000
_cell.length_b   1.000
_cell.length_c   1.000
_cell.angle_alpha   90.00
_cell.angle_beta   90.00
_cell.angle_gamma   90.00
#
_symmetry.space_group_name_H-M   'P 1'
#
loop_
_entity.id
_entity.type
_entity.pdbx_description
1 polymer ?
#
loop_
_entity_poly.entity_id
_entity_poly.type
_entity_poly.pdbx_seq_one_letter_code
_entity_poly.pdbx_strand_id
1 'polypeptide(L)'
;MMKKLIYAAIALLGITASAQELTLPTFTQYTSDNEFVISPTYAGIGDFVKVRGNALTQWVGIRDAPDTQTLVGDVRLGQRSGTGVLFYNDRNGFTSQMGARLSFAHHLTLNNMDDKFLSFGLSYNVNQFRIDINQFDPNADPSITDDRATTNHNFDVGILYRHGSFFASLNAANILNKDLNVFAISEPNRLRNYYLYTGYRYKEKITSSWEYEPSVFFQLFESDGRSSTDVNFKVRYWKFQDERDEEYYWFGLTYRFLNDQFLNPWNIGPMGGLKKGGFYVGYSYQVIFNEIQLYSTGTHVLTVGVDLFQGVSNCKCTMR
;
A
#
# COMPACT_ATOMS: atom_id res chain seq x y z
N MET A 1 -22.30 45.16 7.66
CA MET A 1 -20.83 44.96 7.77
C MET A 1 -20.46 43.49 8.03
N MET A 2 -21.07 42.82 8.98
CA MET A 2 -20.78 41.40 9.34
C MET A 2 -20.88 40.39 8.20
N LYS A 3 -21.88 40.46 7.31
CA LYS A 3 -22.01 39.54 6.16
C LYS A 3 -20.84 39.63 5.18
N LYS A 4 -20.28 40.83 4.96
CA LYS A 4 -19.11 41.01 4.08
C LYS A 4 -17.83 40.46 4.69
N LEU A 5 -17.69 40.46 6.02
CA LEU A 5 -16.58 39.84 6.74
C LEU A 5 -16.63 38.31 6.70
N ILE A 6 -17.82 37.72 6.72
CA ILE A 6 -18.01 36.27 6.60
C ILE A 6 -17.63 35.78 5.18
N TYR A 7 -18.03 36.52 4.15
CA TYR A 7 -17.62 36.18 2.76
C TYR A 7 -16.11 36.38 2.52
N ALA A 8 -15.49 37.37 3.16
CA ALA A 8 -14.03 37.54 3.09
C ALA A 8 -13.28 36.46 3.86
N ALA A 9 -13.83 35.96 4.97
CA ALA A 9 -13.24 34.83 5.73
C ALA A 9 -13.40 33.49 4.97
N ILE A 10 -14.50 33.29 4.25
CA ILE A 10 -14.69 32.09 3.40
C ILE A 10 -13.81 32.13 2.14
N ALA A 11 -13.54 33.33 1.59
CA ALA A 11 -12.63 33.48 0.45
C ALA A 11 -11.13 33.33 0.82
N LEU A 12 -10.78 33.44 2.11
CA LEU A 12 -9.43 33.22 2.64
C LEU A 12 -9.15 31.74 2.99
N LEU A 13 -10.15 30.87 2.96
CA LEU A 13 -10.00 29.42 2.97
C LEU A 13 -9.73 28.92 1.53
N GLY A 14 -8.75 29.54 0.87
CA GLY A 14 -8.16 29.04 -0.35
C GLY A 14 -7.57 27.67 -0.08
N ILE A 15 -8.31 26.63 -0.44
CA ILE A 15 -7.87 25.26 -0.43
C ILE A 15 -6.68 25.19 -1.40
N THR A 16 -5.47 25.17 -0.88
CA THR A 16 -4.30 24.78 -1.66
C THR A 16 -4.44 23.28 -1.93
N ALA A 17 -5.12 22.92 -3.00
CA ALA A 17 -5.15 21.57 -3.51
C ALA A 17 -3.76 21.25 -4.10
N SER A 18 -2.83 20.84 -3.28
CA SER A 18 -1.58 20.23 -3.74
C SER A 18 -1.82 18.75 -3.96
N ALA A 19 -2.18 18.36 -5.19
CA ALA A 19 -2.68 17.04 -5.51
C ALA A 19 -1.69 16.20 -6.32
N GLN A 20 -0.41 16.16 -5.96
CA GLN A 20 0.54 15.25 -6.61
C GLN A 20 1.20 14.33 -5.59
N GLU A 21 0.71 13.11 -5.52
CA GLU A 21 1.32 12.04 -4.73
C GLU A 21 2.29 11.26 -5.62
N LEU A 22 3.59 11.34 -5.34
CA LEU A 22 4.62 10.51 -5.98
C LEU A 22 4.75 9.15 -5.26
N THR A 23 3.65 8.59 -4.80
CA THR A 23 3.61 7.31 -4.09
C THR A 23 2.53 6.43 -4.64
N LEU A 24 2.83 5.14 -4.72
CA LEU A 24 1.84 4.14 -5.07
C LEU A 24 0.66 4.19 -4.09
N PRO A 25 -0.59 4.27 -4.57
CA PRO A 25 -1.75 4.19 -3.70
C PRO A 25 -1.76 2.89 -2.90
N THR A 26 -1.74 2.99 -1.57
CA THR A 26 -1.76 1.84 -0.65
C THR A 26 -3.19 1.51 -0.24
N PHE A 27 -4.03 1.06 -1.16
CA PHE A 27 -5.40 0.66 -0.80
C PHE A 27 -5.40 -0.68 -0.04
N THR A 28 -6.18 -1.65 -0.48
CA THR A 28 -6.33 -2.95 0.17
C THR A 28 -5.28 -3.99 -0.23
N GLN A 29 -4.24 -3.58 -0.94
CA GLN A 29 -3.21 -4.50 -1.46
C GLN A 29 -2.51 -5.29 -0.35
N TYR A 30 -2.24 -4.66 0.79
CA TYR A 30 -1.65 -5.29 1.97
C TYR A 30 -2.56 -6.33 2.62
N THR A 31 -3.87 -6.15 2.54
CA THR A 31 -4.85 -7.09 3.12
C THR A 31 -5.04 -8.33 2.27
N SER A 32 -4.56 -8.32 1.05
CA SER A 32 -4.53 -9.46 0.13
C SER A 32 -3.26 -10.32 0.28
N ASP A 33 -2.73 -10.47 1.49
CA ASP A 33 -1.49 -11.21 1.78
C ASP A 33 -0.27 -10.68 0.99
N ASN A 34 -0.16 -9.35 0.89
CA ASN A 34 0.88 -8.64 0.15
C ASN A 34 1.45 -7.46 0.95
N GLU A 35 1.76 -7.72 2.22
CA GLU A 35 2.26 -6.71 3.17
C GLU A 35 3.59 -6.08 2.72
N PHE A 36 4.35 -6.76 1.87
CA PHE A 36 5.59 -6.24 1.30
C PHE A 36 5.40 -4.94 0.49
N VAL A 37 4.20 -4.70 -0.05
CA VAL A 37 3.88 -3.43 -0.74
C VAL A 37 3.99 -2.24 0.21
N ILE A 38 3.59 -2.42 1.48
CA ILE A 38 3.58 -1.35 2.49
C ILE A 38 4.99 -1.06 2.99
N SER A 39 5.76 -2.11 3.29
CA SER A 39 7.04 -1.95 3.99
C SER A 39 8.08 -2.97 3.51
N PRO A 40 9.33 -2.53 3.31
CA PRO A 40 10.43 -3.43 2.98
C PRO A 40 10.70 -4.48 4.08
N THR A 41 10.25 -4.24 5.30
CA THR A 41 10.48 -5.14 6.44
C THR A 41 9.83 -6.51 6.29
N TYR A 42 8.87 -6.66 5.38
CA TYR A 42 8.21 -7.93 5.11
C TYR A 42 8.94 -8.79 4.07
N ALA A 43 10.00 -8.28 3.43
CA ALA A 43 10.77 -9.05 2.46
C ALA A 43 11.36 -10.32 3.08
N GLY A 44 11.08 -11.48 2.48
CA GLY A 44 11.60 -12.77 2.90
C GLY A 44 10.99 -13.35 4.17
N ILE A 45 9.83 -12.85 4.61
CA ILE A 45 9.04 -13.48 5.67
C ILE A 45 8.17 -14.57 5.06
N GLY A 46 8.40 -15.81 5.46
CA GLY A 46 7.73 -17.01 5.00
C GLY A 46 8.67 -17.98 4.32
N ASP A 47 8.15 -19.17 4.00
CA ASP A 47 8.91 -20.28 3.42
C ASP A 47 8.76 -20.38 1.90
N PHE A 48 8.21 -19.33 1.28
CA PHE A 48 7.94 -19.27 -0.16
C PHE A 48 8.59 -18.06 -0.80
N VAL A 49 9.04 -18.23 -2.03
CA VAL A 49 9.21 -17.10 -2.96
C VAL A 49 7.82 -16.66 -3.37
N LYS A 50 7.44 -15.46 -3.03
CA LYS A 50 6.11 -14.92 -3.32
C LYS A 50 6.17 -14.01 -4.53
N VAL A 51 5.31 -14.25 -5.51
CA VAL A 51 5.09 -13.35 -6.64
C VAL A 51 3.62 -12.94 -6.66
N ARG A 52 3.34 -11.65 -6.72
CA ARG A 52 1.99 -11.09 -6.74
C ARG A 52 1.87 -10.04 -7.83
N GLY A 53 0.81 -10.17 -8.63
CA GLY A 53 0.36 -9.13 -9.54
C GLY A 53 -0.95 -8.54 -9.01
N ASN A 54 -1.07 -7.22 -8.96
CA ASN A 54 -2.31 -6.55 -8.59
C ASN A 54 -2.74 -5.61 -9.70
N ALA A 55 -4.04 -5.57 -9.95
CA ALA A 55 -4.70 -4.58 -10.77
C ALA A 55 -5.74 -3.86 -9.92
N LEU A 56 -5.58 -2.55 -9.77
CA LEU A 56 -6.48 -1.67 -9.03
C LEU A 56 -7.09 -0.70 -10.02
N THR A 57 -8.42 -0.74 -10.21
CA THR A 57 -9.16 0.22 -11.01
C THR A 57 -10.11 0.98 -10.11
N GLN A 58 -9.92 2.29 -10.01
CA GLN A 58 -10.75 3.17 -9.20
C GLN A 58 -11.87 3.77 -10.06
N TRP A 59 -12.99 4.12 -9.42
CA TRP A 59 -14.09 4.88 -10.02
C TRP A 59 -14.57 4.30 -11.36
N VAL A 60 -14.76 3.00 -11.39
CA VAL A 60 -15.22 2.30 -12.60
C VAL A 60 -16.52 2.91 -13.12
N GLY A 61 -16.52 3.27 -14.41
CA GLY A 61 -17.58 4.02 -15.09
C GLY A 61 -17.22 5.46 -15.42
N ILE A 62 -16.17 6.01 -14.81
CA ILE A 62 -15.62 7.34 -15.14
C ILE A 62 -14.53 7.19 -16.18
N ARG A 63 -14.56 8.04 -17.21
CA ARG A 63 -13.52 8.06 -18.24
C ARG A 63 -12.19 8.52 -17.65
N ASP A 64 -11.09 7.88 -18.06
CA ASP A 64 -9.72 8.17 -17.62
C ASP A 64 -9.53 8.12 -16.09
N ALA A 65 -10.36 7.31 -15.42
CA ALA A 65 -10.26 7.06 -13.99
C ALA A 65 -8.93 6.39 -13.60
N PRO A 66 -8.47 6.53 -12.34
CA PRO A 66 -7.20 5.97 -11.92
C PRO A 66 -7.13 4.44 -12.06
N ASP A 67 -6.05 3.97 -12.66
CA ASP A 67 -5.72 2.55 -12.82
C ASP A 67 -4.27 2.30 -12.41
N THR A 68 -4.08 1.38 -11.47
CA THR A 68 -2.77 1.05 -10.91
C THR A 68 -2.48 -0.43 -11.08
N GLN A 69 -1.36 -0.76 -11.66
CA GLN A 69 -0.88 -2.12 -11.82
C GLN A 69 0.41 -2.29 -11.04
N THR A 70 0.54 -3.40 -10.30
CA THR A 70 1.77 -3.71 -9.57
C THR A 70 2.19 -5.15 -9.81
N LEU A 71 3.49 -5.36 -9.91
CA LEU A 71 4.13 -6.68 -9.88
C LEU A 71 5.14 -6.69 -8.75
N VAL A 72 4.99 -7.64 -7.85
CA VAL A 72 5.78 -7.75 -6.63
C VAL A 72 6.38 -9.14 -6.53
N GLY A 73 7.62 -9.21 -6.11
CA GLY A 73 8.27 -10.47 -5.77
C GLY A 73 9.18 -10.32 -4.58
N ASP A 74 9.10 -11.25 -3.63
CA ASP A 74 10.02 -11.30 -2.49
C ASP A 74 10.50 -12.72 -2.20
N VAL A 75 11.71 -12.80 -1.65
CA VAL A 75 12.42 -14.04 -1.39
C VAL A 75 13.30 -13.91 -0.15
N ARG A 76 13.40 -14.98 0.62
CA ARG A 76 14.34 -15.07 1.74
C ARG A 76 15.76 -15.31 1.23
N LEU A 77 16.71 -14.53 1.73
CA LEU A 77 18.14 -14.70 1.51
C LEU A 77 18.80 -15.29 2.76
N GLY A 78 19.07 -16.59 2.75
CA GLY A 78 19.62 -17.29 3.92
C GLY A 78 18.62 -17.36 5.07
N GLN A 79 19.09 -17.26 6.33
CA GLN A 79 18.29 -17.55 7.52
C GLN A 79 17.58 -16.32 8.10
N ARG A 80 18.11 -15.11 7.90
CA ARG A 80 17.70 -13.90 8.61
C ARG A 80 17.51 -12.69 7.72
N SER A 81 17.62 -12.84 6.42
CA SER A 81 17.52 -11.72 5.49
C SER A 81 16.57 -12.05 4.36
N GLY A 82 15.97 -11.04 3.80
CA GLY A 82 15.13 -11.14 2.62
C GLY A 82 15.38 -9.99 1.66
N THR A 83 15.00 -10.20 0.43
CA THR A 83 15.01 -9.17 -0.61
C THR A 83 13.74 -9.26 -1.43
N GLY A 84 13.40 -8.18 -2.08
CA GLY A 84 12.25 -8.18 -2.97
C GLY A 84 12.28 -7.00 -3.90
N VAL A 85 11.50 -7.12 -4.96
CA VAL A 85 11.32 -6.10 -5.98
C VAL A 85 9.83 -5.78 -6.12
N LEU A 86 9.54 -4.53 -6.43
CA LEU A 86 8.19 -4.08 -6.77
C LEU A 86 8.31 -3.20 -8.00
N PHE A 87 7.49 -3.48 -9.00
CA PHE A 87 7.27 -2.63 -10.16
C PHE A 87 5.84 -2.15 -10.14
N TYR A 88 5.62 -0.91 -10.53
CA TYR A 88 4.27 -0.38 -10.66
C TYR A 88 4.14 0.55 -11.86
N ASN A 89 2.91 0.62 -12.35
CA ASN A 89 2.44 1.58 -13.32
C ASN A 89 1.09 2.12 -12.82
N ASP A 90 1.03 3.41 -12.62
CA ASP A 90 -0.15 4.13 -12.15
C ASP A 90 -0.52 5.19 -13.18
N ARG A 91 -1.78 5.23 -13.56
CA ARG A 91 -2.32 6.21 -14.49
C ARG A 91 -3.53 6.89 -13.85
N ASN A 92 -3.56 8.21 -13.91
CA ASN A 92 -4.66 9.01 -13.42
C ASN A 92 -4.91 10.16 -14.40
N GLY A 93 -5.94 10.04 -15.22
CA GLY A 93 -6.20 10.99 -16.30
C GLY A 93 -5.02 11.05 -17.27
N PHE A 94 -4.48 12.26 -17.46
CA PHE A 94 -3.33 12.54 -18.33
C PHE A 94 -1.98 12.42 -17.62
N THR A 95 -1.98 12.04 -16.35
CA THR A 95 -0.76 11.79 -15.61
C THR A 95 -0.47 10.30 -15.54
N SER A 96 0.79 9.94 -15.66
CA SER A 96 1.26 8.56 -15.47
C SER A 96 2.50 8.54 -14.57
N GLN A 97 2.58 7.50 -13.76
CA GLN A 97 3.68 7.28 -12.85
C GLN A 97 4.13 5.83 -12.94
N MET A 98 5.37 5.62 -13.25
CA MET A 98 5.98 4.30 -13.31
C MET A 98 7.15 4.25 -12.34
N GLY A 99 7.32 3.12 -11.66
CA GLY A 99 8.43 3.00 -10.74
C GLY A 99 8.86 1.57 -10.46
N ALA A 100 10.05 1.50 -9.86
CA ALA A 100 10.62 0.28 -9.36
C ALA A 100 11.17 0.49 -7.95
N ARG A 101 11.01 -0.50 -7.09
CA ARG A 101 11.55 -0.53 -5.73
C ARG A 101 12.34 -1.81 -5.53
N LEU A 102 13.58 -1.68 -5.10
CA LEU A 102 14.42 -2.78 -4.64
C LEU A 102 14.52 -2.70 -3.12
N SER A 103 14.23 -3.79 -2.43
CA SER A 103 14.14 -3.83 -0.98
C SER A 103 15.06 -4.90 -0.41
N PHE A 104 15.57 -4.61 0.78
CA PHE A 104 16.33 -5.55 1.61
C PHE A 104 15.79 -5.47 3.04
N ALA A 105 15.62 -6.63 3.68
CA ALA A 105 15.26 -6.74 5.09
C ALA A 105 16.21 -7.65 5.85
N HIS A 106 16.38 -7.31 7.13
CA HIS A 106 17.12 -8.16 8.08
C HIS A 106 16.29 -8.39 9.34
N HIS A 107 16.19 -9.65 9.74
CA HIS A 107 15.30 -10.11 10.81
C HIS A 107 16.12 -10.57 12.02
N LEU A 108 15.90 -9.96 13.17
CA LEU A 108 16.56 -10.26 14.42
C LEU A 108 15.64 -11.04 15.35
N THR A 109 16.19 -12.04 16.01
CA THR A 109 15.52 -12.70 17.14
C THR A 109 15.91 -11.99 18.42
N LEU A 110 14.95 -11.35 19.08
CA LEU A 110 15.15 -10.73 20.39
C LEU A 110 15.00 -11.77 21.50
N ASN A 111 13.99 -12.62 21.42
CA ASN A 111 13.78 -13.74 22.32
C ASN A 111 13.08 -14.87 21.56
N ASN A 112 13.72 -16.02 21.51
CA ASN A 112 13.21 -17.17 20.77
C ASN A 112 12.13 -17.96 21.55
N MET A 113 12.15 -17.87 22.89
CA MET A 113 11.15 -18.54 23.74
C MET A 113 9.79 -17.84 23.69
N ASP A 114 9.81 -16.51 23.63
CA ASP A 114 8.61 -15.68 23.60
C ASP A 114 8.21 -15.28 22.18
N ASP A 115 8.85 -15.83 21.13
CA ASP A 115 8.63 -15.48 19.72
C ASP A 115 8.65 -13.96 19.48
N LYS A 116 9.72 -13.29 20.02
CA LYS A 116 9.94 -11.85 19.85
C LYS A 116 10.97 -11.59 18.76
N PHE A 117 10.56 -10.86 17.72
CA PHE A 117 11.38 -10.57 16.56
C PHE A 117 11.33 -9.08 16.23
N LEU A 118 12.43 -8.57 15.71
CA LEU A 118 12.55 -7.20 15.20
C LEU A 118 13.16 -7.28 13.79
N SER A 119 12.51 -6.63 12.83
CA SER A 119 12.98 -6.59 11.46
C SER A 119 13.25 -5.15 11.05
N PHE A 120 14.34 -4.93 10.33
CA PHE A 120 14.67 -3.66 9.69
C PHE A 120 14.61 -3.83 8.19
N GLY A 121 14.09 -2.83 7.51
CA GLY A 121 13.98 -2.83 6.05
C GLY A 121 14.47 -1.51 5.46
N LEU A 122 15.10 -1.62 4.31
CA LEU A 122 15.56 -0.50 3.49
C LEU A 122 15.13 -0.77 2.05
N SER A 123 14.62 0.25 1.38
CA SER A 123 14.36 0.18 -0.07
C SER A 123 15.01 1.34 -0.79
N TYR A 124 15.40 1.10 -2.03
CA TYR A 124 15.73 2.12 -3.01
C TYR A 124 14.62 2.18 -4.05
N ASN A 125 14.10 3.37 -4.30
CA ASN A 125 12.99 3.63 -5.20
C ASN A 125 13.45 4.50 -6.37
N VAL A 126 13.03 4.11 -7.57
CA VAL A 126 13.10 4.96 -8.76
C VAL A 126 11.69 5.15 -9.27
N ASN A 127 11.31 6.38 -9.45
CA ASN A 127 9.97 6.76 -9.90
C ASN A 127 10.07 7.77 -11.03
N GLN A 128 9.38 7.52 -12.13
CA GLN A 128 9.21 8.45 -13.24
C GLN A 128 7.76 8.93 -13.28
N PHE A 129 7.58 10.23 -13.13
CA PHE A 129 6.31 10.90 -13.29
C PHE A 129 6.27 11.57 -14.66
N ARG A 130 5.16 11.44 -15.39
CA ARG A 130 4.94 12.04 -16.72
C ARG A 130 3.55 12.67 -16.79
N ILE A 131 3.48 13.85 -17.39
CA ILE A 131 2.24 14.48 -17.82
C ILE A 131 2.20 14.40 -19.34
N ASP A 132 1.14 13.80 -19.91
CA ASP A 132 0.91 13.73 -21.36
C ASP A 132 0.11 14.96 -21.79
N ILE A 133 0.79 15.95 -22.31
CA ILE A 133 0.18 17.21 -22.75
C ILE A 133 -0.45 17.13 -24.15
N ASN A 134 -0.12 16.12 -24.95
CA ASN A 134 -0.68 15.97 -26.30
C ASN A 134 -2.20 15.77 -26.31
N GLN A 135 -2.78 15.45 -25.16
CA GLN A 135 -4.22 15.28 -24.99
C GLN A 135 -4.93 16.57 -24.53
N PHE A 136 -4.18 17.62 -24.20
CA PHE A 136 -4.75 18.94 -23.93
C PHE A 136 -4.94 19.72 -25.23
N ASP A 137 -5.99 20.53 -25.30
CA ASP A 137 -6.18 21.45 -26.44
C ASP A 137 -5.05 22.49 -26.41
N PRO A 138 -4.17 22.52 -27.42
CA PRO A 138 -3.04 23.46 -27.44
C PRO A 138 -3.48 24.93 -27.50
N ASN A 139 -4.76 25.21 -27.78
CA ASN A 139 -5.32 26.56 -27.77
C ASN A 139 -5.90 26.96 -26.41
N ALA A 140 -6.03 26.01 -25.46
CA ALA A 140 -6.68 26.30 -24.20
C ALA A 140 -5.76 26.90 -23.14
N ASP A 141 -4.46 26.54 -23.15
CA ASP A 141 -3.47 27.07 -22.21
C ASP A 141 -2.07 27.12 -22.85
N PRO A 142 -1.61 28.32 -23.30
CA PRO A 142 -0.30 28.48 -23.91
C PRO A 142 0.88 28.28 -22.93
N SER A 143 0.64 28.12 -21.66
CA SER A 143 1.69 27.80 -20.66
C SER A 143 2.08 26.31 -20.63
N ILE A 144 1.29 25.45 -21.26
CA ILE A 144 1.54 24.02 -21.37
C ILE A 144 2.20 23.74 -22.72
N THR A 145 3.52 23.86 -22.78
CA THR A 145 4.25 23.77 -24.05
C THR A 145 4.98 22.45 -24.28
N ASP A 146 5.33 21.72 -23.25
CA ASP A 146 6.16 20.51 -23.37
C ASP A 146 5.71 19.34 -22.48
N ASP A 147 5.86 18.11 -22.99
CA ASP A 147 5.74 16.89 -22.19
C ASP A 147 6.69 16.95 -21.00
N ARG A 148 6.14 16.87 -19.80
CA ARG A 148 6.94 16.89 -18.60
C ARG A 148 7.18 15.47 -18.10
N ALA A 149 8.43 15.01 -18.14
CA ALA A 149 8.86 13.78 -17.53
C ALA A 149 9.91 14.07 -16.45
N THR A 150 9.67 13.56 -15.25
CA THR A 150 10.55 13.77 -14.10
C THR A 150 10.89 12.44 -13.45
N THR A 151 12.17 12.18 -13.24
CA THR A 151 12.63 10.98 -12.52
C THR A 151 13.07 11.35 -11.11
N ASN A 152 12.55 10.66 -10.12
CA ASN A 152 12.89 10.82 -8.71
C ASN A 152 13.52 9.54 -8.17
N HIS A 153 14.60 9.71 -7.40
CA HIS A 153 15.31 8.66 -6.68
C HIS A 153 15.10 8.86 -5.18
N ASN A 154 14.68 7.83 -4.48
CA ASN A 154 14.40 7.95 -3.06
C ASN A 154 14.67 6.65 -2.30
N PHE A 155 14.52 6.69 -0.99
CA PHE A 155 14.66 5.54 -0.11
C PHE A 155 13.45 5.44 0.82
N ASP A 156 13.11 4.21 1.19
CA ASP A 156 12.18 3.91 2.27
C ASP A 156 12.91 3.15 3.37
N VAL A 157 12.53 3.41 4.62
CA VAL A 157 13.03 2.68 5.78
C VAL A 157 11.86 2.18 6.61
N GLY A 158 12.01 1.01 7.21
CA GLY A 158 10.96 0.43 8.04
C GLY A 158 11.51 -0.37 9.20
N ILE A 159 10.66 -0.50 10.21
CA ILE A 159 10.86 -1.36 11.38
C ILE A 159 9.59 -2.18 11.56
N LEU A 160 9.73 -3.49 11.77
CA LEU A 160 8.63 -4.40 12.10
C LEU A 160 8.95 -5.14 13.39
N TYR A 161 8.10 -4.98 14.39
CA TYR A 161 8.12 -5.76 15.62
C TYR A 161 7.04 -6.84 15.58
N ARG A 162 7.42 -8.07 15.95
CA ARG A 162 6.50 -9.19 16.08
C ARG A 162 6.69 -9.85 17.44
N HIS A 163 5.59 -10.19 18.09
CA HIS A 163 5.58 -10.90 19.35
C HIS A 163 4.41 -11.90 19.40
N GLY A 164 4.71 -13.18 19.21
CA GLY A 164 3.68 -14.20 19.01
C GLY A 164 2.75 -13.82 17.84
N SER A 165 1.47 -13.66 18.16
CA SER A 165 0.44 -13.26 17.20
C SER A 165 0.37 -11.75 16.91
N PHE A 166 0.97 -10.90 17.73
CA PHE A 166 0.97 -9.45 17.54
C PHE A 166 2.03 -9.01 16.55
N PHE A 167 1.70 -8.04 15.72
CA PHE A 167 2.67 -7.36 14.86
C PHE A 167 2.41 -5.85 14.79
N ALA A 168 3.49 -5.08 14.64
CA ALA A 168 3.43 -3.64 14.40
C ALA A 168 4.60 -3.22 13.48
N SER A 169 4.28 -2.64 12.35
CA SER A 169 5.22 -2.14 11.34
C SER A 169 5.11 -0.63 11.24
N LEU A 170 6.23 0.06 11.36
CA LEU A 170 6.35 1.48 11.10
C LEU A 170 7.26 1.67 9.89
N ASN A 171 6.83 2.47 8.93
CA ASN A 171 7.55 2.72 7.70
C ASN A 171 7.56 4.21 7.35
N ALA A 172 8.70 4.73 6.93
CA ALA A 172 8.84 6.05 6.34
C ALA A 172 9.27 5.89 4.89
N ALA A 173 8.42 6.31 3.98
CA ALA A 173 8.67 6.27 2.55
C ALA A 173 9.12 7.64 2.03
N ASN A 174 9.94 7.63 0.97
CA ASN A 174 10.46 8.83 0.32
C ASN A 174 11.20 9.76 1.29
N ILE A 175 12.18 9.23 2.03
CA ILE A 175 12.89 9.96 3.09
C ILE A 175 13.75 11.13 2.62
N LEU A 176 14.20 11.11 1.36
CA LEU A 176 14.97 12.21 0.77
C LEU A 176 14.07 13.38 0.41
N ASN A 177 14.59 14.57 0.54
CA ASN A 177 13.92 15.76 0.07
C ASN A 177 13.87 15.77 -1.46
N LYS A 178 12.88 16.45 -1.99
CA LYS A 178 12.70 16.70 -3.41
C LYS A 178 13.87 17.53 -3.97
N ASP A 179 14.35 17.16 -5.15
CA ASP A 179 15.33 17.98 -5.89
C ASP A 179 14.62 19.16 -6.56
N LEU A 180 14.90 20.38 -6.09
CA LEU A 180 14.32 21.62 -6.61
C LEU A 180 14.79 21.98 -8.03
N ASN A 181 15.85 21.32 -8.53
CA ASN A 181 16.27 21.51 -9.93
C ASN A 181 15.35 20.77 -10.91
N VAL A 182 14.65 19.75 -10.42
CA VAL A 182 13.82 18.86 -11.23
C VAL A 182 12.33 19.21 -11.08
N PHE A 183 11.93 19.75 -9.94
CA PHE A 183 10.56 20.05 -9.61
C PHE A 183 10.35 21.57 -9.48
N ALA A 184 9.19 22.09 -9.84
CA ALA A 184 8.86 23.48 -9.65
C ALA A 184 8.72 23.86 -8.16
N ILE A 185 8.99 25.12 -7.82
CA ILE A 185 8.89 25.64 -6.44
C ILE A 185 7.46 25.51 -5.90
N SER A 186 6.46 25.58 -6.77
CA SER A 186 5.03 25.47 -6.42
C SER A 186 4.58 24.03 -6.10
N GLU A 187 5.39 23.01 -6.43
CA GLU A 187 5.05 21.62 -6.10
C GLU A 187 5.44 21.27 -4.67
N PRO A 188 4.77 20.28 -4.01
CA PRO A 188 5.07 19.92 -2.65
C PRO A 188 6.54 19.56 -2.45
N ASN A 189 7.22 20.21 -1.51
CA ASN A 189 8.64 19.98 -1.25
C ASN A 189 8.91 18.70 -0.44
N ARG A 190 7.91 18.20 0.24
CA ARG A 190 8.03 17.03 1.11
C ARG A 190 7.20 15.90 0.56
N LEU A 191 7.87 14.83 0.17
CA LEU A 191 7.24 13.63 -0.40
C LEU A 191 7.11 12.50 0.63
N ARG A 192 7.53 12.74 1.88
CA ARG A 192 7.55 11.72 2.91
C ARG A 192 6.16 11.28 3.29
N ASN A 193 6.00 9.96 3.39
CA ASN A 193 4.80 9.31 3.88
C ASN A 193 5.17 8.38 5.02
N TYR A 194 4.35 8.38 6.05
CA TYR A 194 4.52 7.51 7.20
C TYR A 194 3.38 6.50 7.24
N TYR A 195 3.71 5.23 7.40
CA TYR A 195 2.75 4.14 7.50
C TYR A 195 2.93 3.44 8.83
N LEU A 196 1.83 3.21 9.53
CA LEU A 196 1.75 2.31 10.67
C LEU A 196 0.76 1.19 10.32
N TYR A 197 1.23 -0.06 10.33
CA TYR A 197 0.39 -1.24 10.15
C TYR A 197 0.53 -2.14 11.37
N THR A 198 -0.55 -2.36 12.09
CA THR A 198 -0.55 -3.17 13.30
C THR A 198 -1.76 -4.08 13.33
N GLY A 199 -1.61 -5.23 13.94
CA GLY A 199 -2.69 -6.20 14.06
C GLY A 199 -2.35 -7.38 14.95
N TYR A 200 -3.31 -8.27 15.01
CA TYR A 200 -3.22 -9.48 15.82
C TYR A 200 -3.78 -10.66 15.04
N ARG A 201 -3.01 -11.78 14.94
CA ARG A 201 -3.43 -13.03 14.29
C ARG A 201 -3.83 -14.03 15.35
N TYR A 202 -5.12 -14.20 15.56
CA TYR A 202 -5.65 -15.09 16.57
C TYR A 202 -6.02 -16.45 15.98
N LYS A 203 -5.44 -17.51 16.55
CA LYS A 203 -5.89 -18.90 16.41
C LYS A 203 -6.15 -19.47 17.79
N GLU A 204 -7.26 -20.15 17.97
CA GLU A 204 -7.57 -20.80 19.26
C GLU A 204 -6.51 -21.86 19.64
N LYS A 205 -6.09 -22.65 18.65
CA LYS A 205 -4.99 -23.63 18.74
C LYS A 205 -4.17 -23.56 17.45
N ILE A 206 -2.93 -23.99 17.51
CA ILE A 206 -2.06 -24.08 16.32
C ILE A 206 -2.71 -24.93 15.22
N THR A 207 -3.46 -25.98 15.60
CA THR A 207 -4.19 -26.88 14.70
C THR A 207 -5.56 -26.36 14.29
N SER A 208 -6.01 -25.19 14.78
CA SER A 208 -7.30 -24.62 14.41
C SER A 208 -7.33 -24.26 12.93
N SER A 209 -8.42 -24.61 12.26
CA SER A 209 -8.66 -24.19 10.86
C SER A 209 -9.02 -22.71 10.74
N TRP A 210 -9.47 -22.07 11.81
CA TRP A 210 -9.90 -20.67 11.79
C TRP A 210 -8.83 -19.75 12.37
N GLU A 211 -8.52 -18.69 11.61
CA GLU A 211 -7.64 -17.61 12.02
C GLU A 211 -8.36 -16.28 11.82
N TYR A 212 -8.29 -15.41 12.82
CA TYR A 212 -8.90 -14.09 12.83
C TYR A 212 -7.80 -13.03 12.91
N GLU A 213 -7.84 -12.03 12.02
CA GLU A 213 -6.84 -10.97 11.92
C GLU A 213 -7.51 -9.60 11.92
N PRO A 214 -7.84 -9.02 13.10
CA PRO A 214 -8.09 -7.59 13.21
C PRO A 214 -6.79 -6.82 12.99
N SER A 215 -6.85 -5.75 12.20
CA SER A 215 -5.70 -4.89 11.94
C SER A 215 -6.10 -3.45 11.66
N VAL A 216 -5.13 -2.55 11.87
CA VAL A 216 -5.27 -1.12 11.59
C VAL A 216 -4.09 -0.69 10.73
N PHE A 217 -4.39 0.03 9.65
CA PHE A 217 -3.40 0.69 8.83
C PHE A 217 -3.64 2.20 8.88
N PHE A 218 -2.63 2.93 9.31
CA PHE A 218 -2.62 4.39 9.38
C PHE A 218 -1.60 4.93 8.38
N GLN A 219 -1.97 5.98 7.66
CA GLN A 219 -1.12 6.68 6.71
C GLN A 219 -1.15 8.18 6.99
N LEU A 220 0.02 8.81 6.97
CA LEU A 220 0.21 10.25 7.11
C LEU A 220 1.09 10.77 5.97
N PHE A 221 0.60 11.77 5.25
CA PHE A 221 1.34 12.52 4.23
C PHE A 221 1.93 13.79 4.85
N GLU A 222 3.26 13.91 4.83
CA GLU A 222 3.94 15.10 5.41
C GLU A 222 3.72 16.36 4.57
N SER A 223 3.42 16.22 3.28
CA SER A 223 3.29 17.33 2.34
C SER A 223 2.14 18.29 2.70
N ASP A 224 1.00 17.75 3.10
CA ASP A 224 -0.22 18.49 3.37
C ASP A 224 -0.89 18.13 4.70
N GLY A 225 -0.28 17.20 5.45
CA GLY A 225 -0.79 16.74 6.75
C GLY A 225 -2.02 15.84 6.66
N ARG A 226 -2.46 15.46 5.47
CA ARG A 226 -3.57 14.50 5.33
C ARG A 226 -3.21 13.17 5.98
N SER A 227 -4.19 12.58 6.61
CA SER A 227 -4.04 11.24 7.16
C SER A 227 -5.30 10.41 7.00
N SER A 228 -5.12 9.12 6.83
CA SER A 228 -6.21 8.16 6.72
C SER A 228 -5.98 6.96 7.61
N THR A 229 -7.07 6.33 8.02
CA THR A 229 -7.03 5.10 8.81
C THR A 229 -7.93 4.06 8.19
N ASP A 230 -7.39 2.85 8.03
CA ASP A 230 -8.14 1.67 7.63
C ASP A 230 -8.26 0.73 8.83
N VAL A 231 -9.48 0.39 9.20
CA VAL A 231 -9.76 -0.67 10.15
C VAL A 231 -10.15 -1.91 9.36
N ASN A 232 -9.42 -2.99 9.55
CA ASN A 232 -9.59 -4.22 8.79
C ASN A 232 -9.91 -5.38 9.72
N PHE A 233 -10.76 -6.26 9.24
CA PHE A 233 -11.00 -7.54 9.86
C PHE A 233 -10.95 -8.63 8.80
N LYS A 234 -10.04 -9.58 8.95
CA LYS A 234 -9.86 -10.71 8.04
C LYS A 234 -10.05 -12.02 8.79
N VAL A 235 -10.75 -12.95 8.16
CA VAL A 235 -10.94 -14.32 8.66
C VAL A 235 -10.34 -15.26 7.61
N ARG A 236 -9.50 -16.17 8.05
CA ARG A 236 -8.88 -17.18 7.18
C ARG A 236 -9.31 -18.57 7.64
N TYR A 237 -9.77 -19.40 6.71
CA TYR A 237 -10.08 -20.80 6.93
C TYR A 237 -9.01 -21.67 6.27
N TRP A 238 -8.17 -22.28 7.08
CA TRP A 238 -7.13 -23.21 6.66
C TRP A 238 -7.74 -24.58 6.40
N LYS A 239 -7.71 -25.02 5.14
CA LYS A 239 -8.14 -26.36 4.75
C LYS A 239 -7.00 -27.35 4.93
N PHE A 240 -5.80 -26.94 4.59
CA PHE A 240 -4.58 -27.72 4.68
C PHE A 240 -3.41 -26.78 4.99
N GLN A 241 -2.59 -27.20 5.94
CA GLN A 241 -1.41 -26.44 6.34
C GLN A 241 -0.26 -27.42 6.52
N ASP A 242 0.57 -27.56 5.50
CA ASP A 242 1.82 -28.31 5.49
C ASP A 242 2.97 -27.39 5.12
N GLU A 243 4.20 -27.81 5.37
CA GLU A 243 5.41 -27.05 5.08
C GLU A 243 5.53 -26.70 3.59
N ARG A 244 4.98 -27.51 2.70
CA ARG A 244 5.09 -27.34 1.24
C ARG A 244 3.81 -26.86 0.57
N ASP A 245 2.69 -27.02 1.20
CA ASP A 245 1.39 -26.74 0.61
C ASP A 245 0.43 -26.15 1.61
N GLU A 246 0.20 -24.84 1.51
CA GLU A 246 -0.76 -24.12 2.32
C GLU A 246 -2.02 -23.89 1.50
N GLU A 247 -3.13 -24.55 1.90
CA GLU A 247 -4.44 -24.28 1.31
C GLU A 247 -5.33 -23.54 2.29
N TYR A 248 -5.84 -22.35 1.89
CA TYR A 248 -6.79 -21.59 2.67
C TYR A 248 -7.73 -20.75 1.80
N TYR A 249 -8.89 -20.47 2.40
CA TYR A 249 -9.82 -19.44 1.94
C TYR A 249 -9.81 -18.30 2.93
N TRP A 250 -9.98 -17.09 2.47
CA TRP A 250 -10.08 -15.95 3.35
C TRP A 250 -11.16 -14.98 2.91
N PHE A 251 -11.71 -14.28 3.88
CA PHE A 251 -12.70 -13.24 3.70
C PHE A 251 -12.39 -12.09 4.67
N GLY A 252 -12.68 -10.85 4.27
CA GLY A 252 -12.44 -9.70 5.10
C GLY A 252 -13.30 -8.51 4.75
N LEU A 253 -13.23 -7.51 5.63
CA LEU A 253 -13.88 -6.23 5.48
C LEU A 253 -12.90 -5.13 5.84
N THR A 254 -12.87 -4.06 5.04
CA THR A 254 -12.13 -2.82 5.31
C THR A 254 -13.09 -1.67 5.49
N TYR A 255 -12.82 -0.84 6.49
CA TYR A 255 -13.46 0.45 6.71
C TYR A 255 -12.36 1.52 6.70
N ARG A 256 -12.38 2.43 5.71
CA ARG A 256 -11.44 3.54 5.57
C ARG A 256 -12.12 4.86 5.85
N PHE A 257 -11.45 5.73 6.60
CA PHE A 257 -11.86 7.11 6.83
C PHE A 257 -10.65 8.05 6.82
N LEU A 258 -10.91 9.32 6.49
CA LEU A 258 -9.95 10.39 6.72
C LEU A 258 -10.03 10.80 8.19
N ASN A 259 -8.87 11.06 8.83
CA ASN A 259 -8.84 11.28 10.28
C ASN A 259 -9.47 12.61 10.71
N ASP A 260 -9.58 13.57 9.82
CA ASP A 260 -10.33 14.81 9.99
C ASP A 260 -11.86 14.64 9.84
N GLN A 261 -12.30 13.48 9.30
CA GLN A 261 -13.70 13.15 9.03
C GLN A 261 -14.07 11.76 9.59
N PHE A 262 -13.68 11.48 10.80
CA PHE A 262 -13.76 10.17 11.45
C PHE A 262 -15.13 9.45 11.34
N LEU A 263 -16.24 10.19 11.40
CA LEU A 263 -17.59 9.60 11.30
C LEU A 263 -18.09 9.41 9.87
N ASN A 264 -17.37 9.92 8.87
CA ASN A 264 -17.73 9.78 7.47
C ASN A 264 -16.83 8.73 6.84
N PRO A 265 -17.35 7.55 6.45
CA PRO A 265 -16.53 6.57 5.76
C PRO A 265 -16.08 7.12 4.40
N TRP A 266 -14.80 7.00 4.11
CA TRP A 266 -14.31 7.23 2.75
C TRP A 266 -14.70 6.08 1.85
N ASN A 267 -14.45 4.86 2.29
CA ASN A 267 -14.93 3.66 1.65
C ASN A 267 -15.14 2.49 2.65
N ILE A 268 -15.97 1.56 2.24
CA ILE A 268 -16.14 0.25 2.90
C ILE A 268 -15.95 -0.82 1.82
N GLY A 269 -15.12 -1.83 2.09
CA GLY A 269 -14.79 -2.83 1.09
C GLY A 269 -14.80 -4.26 1.61
N PRO A 270 -15.73 -5.10 1.15
CA PRO A 270 -15.58 -6.53 1.26
C PRO A 270 -14.42 -7.01 0.39
N MET A 271 -13.72 -8.03 0.88
CA MET A 271 -12.63 -8.67 0.18
C MET A 271 -12.60 -10.16 0.47
N GLY A 272 -12.02 -10.93 -0.41
CA GLY A 272 -11.86 -12.36 -0.21
C GLY A 272 -10.94 -12.97 -1.23
N GLY A 273 -10.53 -14.22 -0.97
CA GLY A 273 -9.64 -14.92 -1.86
C GLY A 273 -9.35 -16.35 -1.39
N LEU A 274 -8.45 -16.97 -2.11
CA LEU A 274 -8.02 -18.32 -1.83
C LEU A 274 -6.55 -18.53 -2.22
N LYS A 275 -5.92 -19.46 -1.53
CA LYS A 275 -4.63 -20.05 -1.90
C LYS A 275 -4.81 -21.55 -2.07
N LYS A 276 -4.34 -22.10 -3.18
CA LYS A 276 -4.38 -23.53 -3.46
C LYS A 276 -3.26 -23.94 -4.41
N GLY A 277 -2.50 -24.98 -4.03
CA GLY A 277 -1.43 -25.54 -4.87
C GLY A 277 -0.37 -24.51 -5.29
N GLY A 278 -0.03 -23.58 -4.40
CA GLY A 278 0.88 -22.47 -4.66
C GLY A 278 0.27 -21.30 -5.43
N PHE A 279 -0.94 -21.42 -5.99
CA PHE A 279 -1.63 -20.30 -6.63
C PHE A 279 -2.44 -19.49 -5.61
N TYR A 280 -2.40 -18.17 -5.79
CA TYR A 280 -3.13 -17.21 -4.96
C TYR A 280 -4.03 -16.35 -5.85
N VAL A 281 -5.28 -16.16 -5.42
CA VAL A 281 -6.22 -15.23 -6.03
C VAL A 281 -6.94 -14.48 -4.92
N GLY A 282 -7.01 -13.17 -5.05
CA GLY A 282 -7.76 -12.30 -4.16
C GLY A 282 -8.52 -11.24 -4.93
N TYR A 283 -9.67 -10.85 -4.41
CA TYR A 283 -10.48 -9.78 -4.96
C TYR A 283 -11.03 -8.91 -3.85
N SER A 284 -11.04 -7.60 -4.07
CA SER A 284 -11.64 -6.62 -3.18
C SER A 284 -12.49 -5.65 -3.99
N TYR A 285 -13.64 -5.31 -3.44
CA TYR A 285 -14.53 -4.30 -3.96
C TYR A 285 -14.72 -3.22 -2.90
N GLN A 286 -14.56 -1.94 -3.29
CA GLN A 286 -14.66 -0.80 -2.38
C GLN A 286 -15.82 0.09 -2.81
N VAL A 287 -16.81 0.20 -1.94
CA VAL A 287 -17.90 1.19 -2.08
C VAL A 287 -17.40 2.52 -1.54
N ILE A 288 -17.48 3.56 -2.35
CA ILE A 288 -17.04 4.92 -1.99
C ILE A 288 -18.26 5.71 -1.51
N PHE A 289 -18.10 6.47 -0.41
CA PHE A 289 -19.19 7.25 0.21
C PHE A 289 -18.97 8.76 0.01
N ASN A 290 -18.87 9.19 -1.24
CA ASN A 290 -18.81 10.59 -1.62
C ASN A 290 -19.66 10.84 -2.89
N GLU A 291 -19.68 12.07 -3.41
CA GLU A 291 -20.45 12.42 -4.60
C GLU A 291 -20.07 11.62 -5.86
N ILE A 292 -18.84 11.10 -5.92
CA ILE A 292 -18.37 10.25 -7.03
C ILE A 292 -19.19 8.95 -7.13
N GLN A 293 -19.77 8.48 -6.03
CA GLN A 293 -20.63 7.29 -6.01
C GLN A 293 -21.80 7.36 -7.02
N LEU A 294 -22.28 8.56 -7.34
CA LEU A 294 -23.36 8.75 -8.32
C LEU A 294 -22.93 8.42 -9.76
N TYR A 295 -21.63 8.46 -10.02
CA TYR A 295 -21.03 8.30 -11.36
C TYR A 295 -20.16 7.06 -11.50
N SER A 296 -19.86 6.39 -10.40
CA SER A 296 -18.90 5.29 -10.31
C SER A 296 -19.50 4.06 -9.66
N THR A 297 -19.16 2.89 -10.15
CA THR A 297 -19.51 1.61 -9.52
C THR A 297 -18.53 1.21 -8.40
N GLY A 298 -17.57 2.07 -8.01
CA GLY A 298 -16.63 1.83 -6.92
C GLY A 298 -15.20 1.53 -7.41
N THR A 299 -14.41 0.96 -6.52
CA THR A 299 -13.02 0.57 -6.77
C THR A 299 -12.87 -0.95 -6.71
N HIS A 300 -12.17 -1.51 -7.67
CA HIS A 300 -11.94 -2.95 -7.79
C HIS A 300 -10.45 -3.24 -7.67
N VAL A 301 -10.09 -4.24 -6.88
CA VAL A 301 -8.71 -4.74 -6.77
C VAL A 301 -8.71 -6.23 -7.03
N LEU A 302 -7.99 -6.65 -8.06
CA LEU A 302 -7.70 -8.04 -8.34
C LEU A 302 -6.25 -8.33 -8.00
N THR A 303 -6.01 -9.40 -7.24
CA THR A 303 -4.67 -9.91 -6.92
C THR A 303 -4.55 -11.33 -7.42
N VAL A 304 -3.50 -11.61 -8.18
CA VAL A 304 -3.13 -12.97 -8.57
C VAL A 304 -1.70 -13.23 -8.18
N GLY A 305 -1.37 -14.47 -7.87
CA GLY A 305 0.00 -14.76 -7.48
C GLY A 305 0.37 -16.22 -7.47
N VAL A 306 1.67 -16.44 -7.27
CA VAL A 306 2.28 -17.76 -7.14
C VAL A 306 3.24 -17.74 -5.96
N ASP A 307 3.15 -18.80 -5.16
CA ASP A 307 4.03 -19.10 -4.02
C ASP A 307 4.85 -20.35 -4.36
N LEU A 308 6.15 -20.18 -4.51
CA LEU A 308 7.08 -21.27 -4.78
C LEU A 308 7.81 -21.63 -3.49
N PHE A 309 7.70 -22.87 -3.06
CA PHE A 309 8.33 -23.33 -1.83
C PHE A 309 9.85 -23.21 -1.92
N GLN A 310 10.43 -22.46 -0.98
CA GLN A 310 11.87 -22.19 -0.91
C GLN A 310 12.60 -23.12 0.06
N GLY A 311 11.88 -23.73 0.99
CA GLY A 311 12.39 -24.50 2.10
C GLY A 311 12.08 -23.87 3.45
N VAL A 312 11.90 -24.69 4.47
CA VAL A 312 11.60 -24.25 5.84
C VAL A 312 12.75 -23.44 6.39
N SER A 313 12.45 -22.31 7.01
CA SER A 313 13.46 -21.50 7.69
C SER A 313 13.91 -22.14 8.97
N ASN A 314 15.23 -22.14 9.22
CA ASN A 314 15.77 -22.51 10.53
C ASN A 314 15.68 -21.36 11.55
N CYS A 315 15.32 -20.15 11.13
CA CYS A 315 15.09 -19.01 12.02
C CYS A 315 13.59 -18.73 12.13
N LYS A 316 13.02 -18.86 13.31
CA LYS A 316 11.66 -18.39 13.56
C LYS A 316 11.44 -16.91 13.19
N CYS A 317 12.52 -16.13 13.11
CA CYS A 317 12.48 -14.71 12.76
C CYS A 317 12.01 -14.43 11.32
N THR A 318 12.08 -15.41 10.44
CA THR A 318 11.57 -15.32 9.06
C THR A 318 10.33 -16.22 8.82
N MET A 319 9.86 -16.94 9.82
CA MET A 319 8.56 -17.62 9.73
C MET A 319 7.41 -16.61 9.81
N ARG A 320 6.28 -16.94 9.22
CA ARG A 320 5.09 -16.08 9.20
C ARG A 320 4.32 -16.10 10.52
#